data_eff3f1eed71f868ad7069094f3aad113
#
_entry.id   eff3f1eed71f868ad7069094f3aad113
#
_cell.length_a   1.000
_cell.length_b   1.000
_cell.length_c   1.000
_cell.angle_alpha   90.00
_cell.angle_beta   90.00
_cell.angle_gamma   90.00
#
_symmetry.space_group_name_H-M   'P 1'
#
loop_
_entity.id
_entity.type
_entity.pdbx_description
1 polymer ?
#
loop_
_entity_poly.entity_id
_entity_poly.type
_entity_poly.pdbx_seq_one_letter_code
_entity_poly.pdbx_strand_id
1 'polypeptide(L)'
;MMPSLPRQKIYELHYANFINDIFVGKFLKGNNISNLENDLKKYLNIKNVSLLFRGRLGIYLAVKSIIDHDKNEIILPPFTIFDVVNMVICAGGKPVFIDVNLENFSPKREEIKKYYNTKTAGVILTHMHKCADE
;
A
#
# COMPACT_ATOMS: atom_id res chain seq x y z
N MET A 1 -19.53 11.51 -2.70
CA MET A 1 -19.47 10.61 -3.87
C MET A 1 -18.26 11.02 -4.70
N MET A 2 -17.13 10.31 -4.62
CA MET A 2 -15.96 10.61 -5.48
C MET A 2 -16.33 10.25 -6.92
N PRO A 3 -16.07 11.11 -7.90
CA PRO A 3 -16.26 10.75 -9.29
C PRO A 3 -15.31 9.59 -9.62
N SER A 4 -15.86 8.50 -10.13
CA SER A 4 -15.06 7.39 -10.65
C SER A 4 -14.17 7.91 -11.77
N LEU A 5 -12.87 8.01 -11.54
CA LEU A 5 -11.91 8.26 -12.61
C LEU A 5 -12.05 7.15 -13.65
N PRO A 6 -12.37 7.46 -14.90
CA PRO A 6 -12.48 6.44 -15.93
C PRO A 6 -11.12 5.75 -16.07
N ARG A 7 -11.11 4.42 -15.93
CA ARG A 7 -9.89 3.58 -16.03
C ARG A 7 -9.04 3.88 -17.28
N GLN A 8 -9.66 4.33 -18.35
CA GLN A 8 -8.97 4.67 -19.60
C GLN A 8 -7.95 5.82 -19.49
N LYS A 9 -8.17 6.81 -18.59
CA LYS A 9 -7.23 7.94 -18.46
C LYS A 9 -5.91 7.60 -17.74
N ILE A 10 -5.85 6.49 -17.01
CA ILE A 10 -4.63 6.06 -16.31
C ILE A 10 -3.60 5.48 -17.29
N TYR A 11 -4.03 5.06 -18.47
CA TYR A 11 -3.19 4.40 -19.48
C TYR A 11 -3.04 5.19 -20.79
N GLU A 12 -3.43 6.45 -20.82
CA GLU A 12 -3.04 7.32 -21.94
C GLU A 12 -1.53 7.57 -21.84
N LEU A 13 -0.77 6.59 -22.31
CA LEU A 13 0.62 6.79 -22.66
C LEU A 13 0.65 7.86 -23.75
N HIS A 14 1.22 9.02 -23.44
CA HIS A 14 1.53 10.02 -24.43
C HIS A 14 2.68 9.48 -25.29
N TYR A 15 2.35 8.61 -26.25
CA TYR A 15 3.32 7.93 -27.12
C TYR A 15 4.32 8.90 -27.74
N ALA A 16 3.89 10.12 -28.09
CA ALA A 16 4.76 11.14 -28.63
C ALA A 16 5.87 11.56 -27.63
N ASN A 17 5.52 11.72 -26.35
CA ASN A 17 6.50 12.05 -25.30
C ASN A 17 7.41 10.86 -25.02
N PHE A 18 6.87 9.63 -25.01
CA PHE A 18 7.64 8.40 -24.83
C PHE A 18 8.68 8.19 -25.95
N ILE A 19 8.26 8.37 -27.21
CA ILE A 19 9.17 8.27 -28.36
C ILE A 19 10.24 9.36 -28.29
N ASN A 20 9.86 10.59 -27.98
CA ASN A 20 10.81 11.70 -27.85
C ASN A 20 11.83 11.45 -26.71
N ASP A 21 11.39 10.92 -25.57
CA ASP A 21 12.27 10.60 -24.44
C ASP A 21 13.26 9.47 -24.76
N ILE A 22 12.88 8.51 -25.62
CA ILE A 22 13.80 7.49 -26.14
C ILE A 22 14.86 8.14 -27.04
N PHE A 23 14.46 8.98 -28.00
CA PHE A 23 15.37 9.63 -28.94
C PHE A 23 16.33 10.63 -28.27
N VAL A 24 15.89 11.31 -27.23
CA VAL A 24 16.70 12.29 -26.48
C VAL A 24 17.56 11.62 -25.40
N GLY A 25 17.48 10.29 -25.23
CA GLY A 25 18.25 9.54 -24.23
C GLY A 25 17.85 9.82 -22.78
N LYS A 26 16.74 10.52 -22.54
CA LYS A 26 16.20 10.81 -21.20
C LYS A 26 15.67 9.55 -20.50
N PHE A 27 15.39 8.49 -21.25
CA PHE A 27 14.90 7.22 -20.74
C PHE A 27 15.86 6.55 -19.75
N LEU A 28 17.18 6.77 -19.93
CA LEU A 28 18.22 6.16 -19.10
C LEU A 28 18.76 7.07 -17.98
N LYS A 29 18.44 8.36 -17.99
CA LYS A 29 18.99 9.36 -17.04
C LYS A 29 17.96 10.37 -16.55
N GLY A 30 16.71 10.00 -16.41
CA GLY A 30 15.66 10.94 -16.01
C GLY A 30 15.54 11.08 -14.49
N ASN A 31 15.42 12.31 -13.99
CA ASN A 31 15.03 12.63 -12.62
C ASN A 31 13.51 12.44 -12.36
N ASN A 32 12.83 11.72 -13.25
CA ASN A 32 11.36 11.59 -13.24
C ASN A 32 10.84 10.97 -11.93
N ILE A 33 11.56 9.98 -11.39
CA ILE A 33 11.21 9.34 -10.10
C ILE A 33 11.29 10.37 -8.98
N SER A 34 12.40 11.06 -8.84
CA SER A 34 12.60 12.07 -7.79
C SER A 34 11.63 13.25 -7.93
N ASN A 35 11.31 13.66 -9.15
CA ASN A 35 10.33 14.71 -9.40
C ASN A 35 8.93 14.26 -8.94
N LEU A 36 8.50 13.05 -9.30
CA LEU A 36 7.23 12.49 -8.88
C LEU A 36 7.16 12.30 -7.36
N GLU A 37 8.23 11.80 -6.72
CA GLU A 37 8.31 11.72 -5.26
C GLU A 37 8.13 13.09 -4.59
N ASN A 38 8.76 14.12 -5.14
CA ASN A 38 8.62 15.49 -4.61
C ASN A 38 7.23 16.07 -4.83
N ASP A 39 6.60 15.81 -5.96
CA ASP A 39 5.23 16.25 -6.23
C ASP A 39 4.23 15.53 -5.33
N LEU A 40 4.42 14.22 -5.10
CA LEU A 40 3.60 13.45 -4.16
C LEU A 40 3.80 13.91 -2.71
N LYS A 41 5.02 14.28 -2.27
CA LYS A 41 5.25 14.87 -0.95
C LYS A 41 4.43 16.14 -0.74
N LYS A 42 4.41 17.02 -1.76
CA LYS A 42 3.62 18.26 -1.72
C LYS A 42 2.11 17.97 -1.72
N TYR A 43 1.66 17.11 -2.64
CA TYR A 43 0.25 16.78 -2.80
C TYR A 43 -0.36 16.13 -1.56
N LEU A 44 0.36 15.17 -0.96
CA LEU A 44 -0.08 14.43 0.23
C LEU A 44 0.27 15.15 1.55
N ASN A 45 1.03 16.26 1.49
CA ASN A 45 1.54 16.99 2.65
C ASN A 45 2.31 16.08 3.64
N ILE A 46 3.21 15.25 3.12
CA ILE A 46 4.03 14.30 3.90
C ILE A 46 5.52 14.51 3.63
N LYS A 47 6.35 14.18 4.63
CA LYS A 47 7.80 14.44 4.56
C LYS A 47 8.54 13.50 3.61
N ASN A 48 8.17 12.22 3.60
CA ASN A 48 8.90 11.20 2.89
C ASN A 48 7.97 10.40 1.98
N VAL A 49 8.39 10.22 0.73
CA VAL A 49 7.76 9.35 -0.26
C VAL A 49 8.85 8.55 -0.93
N SER A 50 8.63 7.29 -1.14
CA SER A 50 9.50 6.44 -1.94
C SER A 50 8.65 5.66 -2.94
N LEU A 51 9.00 5.76 -4.21
CA LEU A 51 8.36 4.99 -5.27
C LEU A 51 9.00 3.61 -5.35
N LEU A 52 8.15 2.61 -5.40
CA LEU A 52 8.57 1.21 -5.50
C LEU A 52 7.98 0.58 -6.77
N PHE A 53 8.72 -0.33 -7.38
CA PHE A 53 8.30 -0.97 -8.63
C PHE A 53 7.16 -1.98 -8.46
N ARG A 54 6.85 -2.40 -7.22
CA ARG A 54 5.74 -3.32 -6.90
C ARG A 54 5.15 -3.01 -5.54
N GLY A 55 3.80 -2.99 -5.42
CA GLY A 55 3.09 -2.81 -4.15
C GLY A 55 3.45 -3.87 -3.09
N ARG A 56 3.67 -5.13 -3.51
CA ARG A 56 4.12 -6.21 -2.62
C ARG A 56 5.42 -5.89 -1.89
N LEU A 57 6.39 -5.30 -2.60
CA LEU A 57 7.63 -4.87 -1.97
C LEU A 57 7.38 -3.77 -0.94
N GLY A 58 6.44 -2.86 -1.23
CA GLY A 58 6.03 -1.82 -0.27
C GLY A 58 5.47 -2.41 1.02
N ILE A 59 4.59 -3.40 0.92
CA ILE A 59 4.03 -4.08 2.09
C ILE A 59 5.14 -4.78 2.88
N TYR A 60 6.02 -5.54 2.21
CA TYR A 60 7.15 -6.19 2.85
C TYR A 60 8.03 -5.21 3.62
N LEU A 61 8.45 -4.11 2.98
CA LEU A 61 9.31 -3.11 3.59
C LEU A 61 8.61 -2.38 4.76
N ALA A 62 7.33 -2.04 4.61
CA ALA A 62 6.55 -1.42 5.68
C ALA A 62 6.47 -2.33 6.91
N VAL A 63 6.10 -3.60 6.72
CA VAL A 63 6.06 -4.57 7.82
C VAL A 63 7.45 -4.75 8.42
N LYS A 64 8.49 -4.94 7.60
CA LYS A 64 9.86 -5.13 8.06
C LYS A 64 10.39 -3.97 8.89
N SER A 65 9.92 -2.76 8.63
CA SER A 65 10.35 -1.54 9.34
C SER A 65 9.72 -1.39 10.73
N ILE A 66 8.60 -2.06 11.02
CA ILE A 66 7.84 -1.90 12.27
C ILE A 66 7.91 -3.12 13.19
N ILE A 67 8.31 -4.28 12.68
CA ILE A 67 8.45 -5.49 13.50
C ILE A 67 9.82 -5.56 14.17
N ASP A 68 9.83 -6.14 15.36
CA ASP A 68 11.02 -6.50 16.09
C ASP A 68 10.86 -7.90 16.75
N HIS A 69 11.78 -8.29 17.63
CA HIS A 69 11.75 -9.57 18.31
C HIS A 69 10.51 -9.75 19.18
N ASP A 70 10.08 -8.71 19.88
CA ASP A 70 8.98 -8.75 20.85
C ASP A 70 7.63 -8.36 20.22
N LYS A 71 7.65 -7.54 19.15
CA LYS A 71 6.47 -7.05 18.44
C LYS A 71 6.53 -7.48 16.99
N ASN A 72 5.85 -8.56 16.67
CA ASN A 72 5.82 -9.10 15.31
C ASN A 72 4.41 -9.50 14.84
N GLU A 73 3.39 -9.29 15.65
CA GLU A 73 2.01 -9.58 15.25
C GLU A 73 1.45 -8.45 14.40
N ILE A 74 0.91 -8.81 13.22
CA ILE A 74 0.24 -7.90 12.30
C ILE A 74 -1.22 -8.30 12.20
N ILE A 75 -2.10 -7.44 12.67
CA ILE A 75 -3.55 -7.63 12.59
C ILE A 75 -4.00 -7.29 11.17
N LEU A 76 -4.79 -8.16 10.55
CA LEU A 76 -5.35 -7.94 9.23
C LEU A 76 -6.64 -8.75 9.00
N PRO A 77 -7.55 -8.29 8.11
CA PRO A 77 -8.72 -9.07 7.77
C PRO A 77 -8.32 -10.29 6.90
N PRO A 78 -9.03 -11.43 7.01
CA PRO A 78 -8.79 -12.57 6.12
C PRO A 78 -9.24 -12.28 4.68
N PHE A 79 -10.14 -11.33 4.51
CA PHE A 79 -10.62 -10.88 3.21
C PHE A 79 -9.66 -9.84 2.62
N THR A 80 -8.52 -10.33 2.13
CA THR A 80 -7.46 -9.53 1.51
C THR A 80 -6.81 -10.30 0.35
N ILE A 81 -5.96 -9.62 -0.40
CA ILE A 81 -5.17 -10.27 -1.46
C ILE A 81 -4.14 -11.19 -0.81
N PHE A 82 -4.04 -12.43 -1.28
CA PHE A 82 -3.12 -13.45 -0.77
C PHE A 82 -1.67 -12.94 -0.62
N ASP A 83 -1.20 -12.14 -1.57
CA ASP A 83 0.13 -11.55 -1.53
C ASP A 83 0.38 -10.64 -0.31
N VAL A 84 -0.66 -9.99 0.24
CA VAL A 84 -0.54 -9.15 1.45
C VAL A 84 -0.11 -10.01 2.62
N VAL A 85 -0.80 -11.13 2.84
CA VAL A 85 -0.48 -12.10 3.91
C VAL A 85 0.93 -12.67 3.72
N ASN A 86 1.27 -13.06 2.48
CA ASN A 86 2.61 -13.57 2.17
C ASN A 86 3.71 -12.56 2.48
N MET A 87 3.51 -11.28 2.17
CA MET A 87 4.53 -10.27 2.46
C MET A 87 4.70 -10.01 3.95
N VAL A 88 3.64 -10.14 4.75
CA VAL A 88 3.73 -10.12 6.22
C VAL A 88 4.61 -11.27 6.70
N ILE A 89 4.35 -12.50 6.24
CA ILE A 89 5.12 -13.69 6.64
C ILE A 89 6.59 -13.58 6.17
N CYS A 90 6.81 -13.19 4.93
CA CYS A 90 8.15 -13.02 4.37
C CYS A 90 8.97 -11.94 5.11
N ALA A 91 8.32 -10.91 5.62
CA ALA A 91 8.98 -9.89 6.44
C ALA A 91 9.37 -10.40 7.85
N GLY A 92 8.84 -11.54 8.26
CA GLY A 92 9.02 -12.12 9.61
C GLY A 92 7.88 -11.75 10.56
N GLY A 93 6.80 -11.16 10.05
CA GLY A 93 5.59 -10.86 10.82
C GLY A 93 4.71 -12.10 10.98
N LYS A 94 3.93 -12.12 12.04
CA LYS A 94 2.92 -13.12 12.34
C LYS A 94 1.53 -12.56 12.04
N PRO A 95 0.81 -13.03 11.00
CA PRO A 95 -0.53 -12.55 10.71
C PRO A 95 -1.51 -12.98 11.82
N VAL A 96 -2.30 -12.03 12.30
CA VAL A 96 -3.41 -12.21 13.25
C VAL A 96 -4.68 -11.81 12.52
N PHE A 97 -5.49 -12.80 12.16
CA PHE A 97 -6.73 -12.57 11.43
C PHE A 97 -7.84 -12.14 12.37
N ILE A 98 -8.59 -11.12 11.95
CA ILE A 98 -9.75 -10.60 12.65
C ILE A 98 -10.97 -10.63 11.75
N ASP A 99 -12.15 -10.74 12.35
CA ASP A 99 -13.40 -10.83 11.61
C ASP A 99 -13.78 -9.52 10.94
N VAL A 100 -14.57 -9.61 9.86
CA VAL A 100 -15.02 -8.46 9.09
C VAL A 100 -16.54 -8.32 9.15
N ASN A 101 -17.03 -7.10 8.99
CA ASN A 101 -18.45 -6.84 8.82
C ASN A 101 -18.93 -7.39 7.46
N LEU A 102 -20.04 -8.12 7.44
CA LEU A 102 -20.59 -8.70 6.22
C LEU A 102 -21.17 -7.67 5.24
N GLU A 103 -21.47 -6.45 5.70
CA GLU A 103 -22.04 -5.40 4.85
C GLU A 103 -20.98 -4.69 3.99
N ASN A 104 -19.80 -4.43 4.55
CA ASN A 104 -18.75 -3.65 3.88
C ASN A 104 -17.40 -4.38 3.78
N PHE A 105 -17.31 -5.59 4.34
CA PHE A 105 -16.09 -6.41 4.38
C PHE A 105 -14.89 -5.75 5.08
N SER A 106 -15.14 -4.73 5.89
CA SER A 106 -14.14 -4.04 6.70
C SER A 106 -14.12 -4.57 8.13
N PRO A 107 -12.96 -4.61 8.79
CA PRO A 107 -12.89 -4.97 10.20
C PRO A 107 -13.50 -3.85 11.05
N LYS A 108 -14.27 -4.23 12.08
CA LYS A 108 -14.78 -3.26 13.06
C LYS A 108 -13.67 -2.85 14.02
N ARG A 109 -13.71 -1.60 14.46
CA ARG A 109 -12.75 -1.05 15.43
C ARG A 109 -12.69 -1.87 16.72
N GLU A 110 -13.83 -2.41 17.16
CA GLU A 110 -13.95 -3.27 18.35
C GLU A 110 -13.19 -4.58 18.18
N GLU A 111 -13.23 -5.18 16.97
CA GLU A 111 -12.46 -6.39 16.67
C GLU A 111 -10.96 -6.11 16.69
N ILE A 112 -10.51 -5.00 16.12
CA ILE A 112 -9.10 -4.61 16.21
C ILE A 112 -8.67 -4.49 17.67
N LYS A 113 -9.44 -3.80 18.52
CA LYS A 113 -9.14 -3.62 19.94
C LYS A 113 -9.08 -4.93 20.72
N LYS A 114 -9.94 -5.90 20.38
CA LYS A 114 -10.01 -7.21 21.04
C LYS A 114 -8.72 -8.03 20.82
N TYR A 115 -8.13 -7.93 19.64
CA TYR A 115 -6.92 -8.67 19.28
C TYR A 115 -5.61 -7.90 19.49
N TYR A 116 -5.71 -6.58 19.73
CA TYR A 116 -4.55 -5.74 20.02
C TYR A 116 -3.92 -6.10 21.36
N ASN A 117 -2.62 -6.36 21.37
CA ASN A 117 -1.86 -6.71 22.56
C ASN A 117 -0.42 -6.18 22.49
N THR A 118 0.41 -6.49 23.48
CA THR A 118 1.81 -6.01 23.57
C THR A 118 2.72 -6.50 22.45
N LYS A 119 2.35 -7.58 21.76
CA LYS A 119 3.09 -8.15 20.62
C LYS A 119 2.65 -7.55 19.28
N THR A 120 1.59 -6.74 19.26
CA THR A 120 1.08 -6.14 18.04
C THR A 120 2.02 -5.04 17.55
N ALA A 121 2.59 -5.23 16.36
CA ALA A 121 3.44 -4.26 15.68
C ALA A 121 2.62 -3.31 14.79
N GLY A 122 1.53 -3.78 14.19
CA GLY A 122 0.73 -2.95 13.31
C GLY A 122 -0.58 -3.60 12.87
N VAL A 123 -1.37 -2.82 12.13
CA VAL A 123 -2.63 -3.23 11.52
C VAL A 123 -2.58 -2.93 10.04
N ILE A 124 -2.97 -3.89 9.21
CA ILE A 124 -3.14 -3.70 7.76
C ILE A 124 -4.64 -3.67 7.47
N LEU A 125 -5.10 -2.56 6.94
CA LEU A 125 -6.46 -2.40 6.42
C LEU A 125 -6.43 -2.53 4.89
N THR A 126 -7.33 -3.34 4.34
CA THR A 126 -7.43 -3.54 2.90
C THR A 126 -8.77 -3.04 2.41
N HIS A 127 -8.78 -1.93 1.69
CA HIS A 127 -9.98 -1.38 1.10
C HIS A 127 -10.39 -2.19 -0.14
N MET A 128 -11.17 -3.24 0.08
CA MET A 128 -11.73 -4.07 -0.99
C MET A 128 -13.03 -3.44 -1.51
N HIS A 129 -13.28 -3.61 -2.81
CA HIS A 129 -14.54 -3.20 -3.47
C HIS A 129 -14.96 -1.74 -3.24
N LYS A 130 -14.02 -0.81 -3.13
CA LYS A 130 -14.26 0.64 -2.94
C LYS A 130 -14.93 1.01 -1.61
N CYS A 131 -15.02 0.11 -0.66
CA CYS A 131 -15.43 0.45 0.69
C CYS A 131 -14.21 0.94 1.47
N ALA A 132 -14.31 2.13 2.07
CA ALA A 132 -13.32 2.59 3.03
C ALA A 132 -13.63 1.97 4.39
N ASP A 133 -12.60 1.63 5.13
CA ASP A 133 -12.75 1.20 6.53
C ASP A 133 -13.17 2.41 7.38
N GLU A 134 -14.11 2.22 8.31
CA GLU A 134 -14.60 3.23 9.24
C GLU A 134 -13.70 3.40 10.47
#